data_7a95bccb61ad02c828535a6d9a01d9fe
#
_entry.id   7a95bccb61ad02c828535a6d9a01d9fe
#
_cell.length_a   1.000
_cell.length_b   1.000
_cell.length_c   1.000
_cell.angle_alpha   90.00
_cell.angle_beta   90.00
_cell.angle_gamma   90.00
#
_symmetry.space_group_name_H-M   'P 1'
#
loop_
_entity.id
_entity.type
_entity.pdbx_description
1 polymer ?
#
loop_
_entity_poly.entity_id
_entity_poly.type
_entity_poly.pdbx_seq_one_letter_code
_entity_poly.pdbx_strand_id
1 'polypeptide(L)'
;SELGIGAPAFVFSTTHTEKHAADIAELIAPQGRFALIDDPKVFDIMLFKRKAVSIHHELMFTRSIYGTPDMNEQGKILDAMAVLVDDGKIRTTLTRKLSPINAANLKTVHALIESSTSIGKIVLEGF
;
A
#
# COMPACT_ATOMS: atom_id res chain seq x y z
N SER A 1 -21.39 7.13 -12.40
CA SER A 1 -20.75 7.57 -11.14
C SER A 1 -21.06 9.04 -10.93
N GLU A 2 -21.33 9.45 -9.70
CA GLU A 2 -21.63 10.85 -9.32
C GLU A 2 -20.49 11.83 -9.70
N LEU A 3 -19.29 11.33 -9.89
CA LEU A 3 -18.11 12.15 -10.22
C LEU A 3 -17.86 12.31 -11.73
N GLY A 4 -18.68 11.71 -12.61
CA GLY A 4 -18.46 11.79 -14.06
C GLY A 4 -17.16 11.14 -14.56
N ILE A 5 -16.47 10.38 -13.68
CA ILE A 5 -15.25 9.66 -14.02
C ILE A 5 -15.65 8.26 -14.51
N GLY A 6 -15.04 7.80 -15.60
CA GLY A 6 -15.21 6.43 -16.09
C GLY A 6 -14.71 5.40 -15.08
N ALA A 7 -15.03 4.11 -15.33
CA ALA A 7 -14.51 3.02 -14.53
C ALA A 7 -12.94 2.98 -14.61
N PRO A 8 -12.22 2.84 -13.48
CA PRO A 8 -10.75 2.83 -13.47
C PRO A 8 -10.21 1.58 -14.18
N ALA A 9 -9.23 1.76 -15.05
CA ALA A 9 -8.53 0.66 -15.69
C ALA A 9 -7.53 -0.05 -14.77
N PHE A 10 -7.09 0.64 -13.70
CA PHE A 10 -6.14 0.12 -12.72
C PHE A 10 -6.68 0.35 -11.31
N VAL A 11 -6.65 -0.69 -10.50
CA VAL A 11 -6.98 -0.61 -9.07
C VAL A 11 -5.85 -1.25 -8.28
N PHE A 12 -5.43 -0.58 -7.21
CA PHE A 12 -4.39 -1.07 -6.31
C PHE A 12 -4.95 -1.13 -4.88
N SER A 13 -4.98 -2.32 -4.30
CA SER A 13 -5.44 -2.56 -2.93
C SER A 13 -4.25 -2.74 -2.00
N THR A 14 -4.23 -2.00 -0.92
CA THR A 14 -3.13 -2.00 0.05
C THR A 14 -3.52 -2.61 1.40
N THR A 15 -4.81 -2.81 1.65
CA THR A 15 -5.31 -3.36 2.92
C THR A 15 -6.78 -3.76 2.81
N HIS A 16 -7.18 -4.74 3.61
CA HIS A 16 -8.56 -5.22 3.72
C HIS A 16 -9.21 -5.63 2.39
N THR A 17 -8.42 -6.18 1.48
CA THR A 17 -8.88 -6.57 0.13
C THR A 17 -10.10 -7.48 0.19
N GLU A 18 -10.18 -8.43 1.15
CA GLU A 18 -11.34 -9.31 1.28
C GLU A 18 -12.67 -8.56 1.52
N LYS A 19 -12.62 -7.40 2.19
CA LYS A 19 -13.82 -6.60 2.47
C LYS A 19 -14.28 -5.78 1.27
N HIS A 20 -13.34 -5.43 0.39
CA HIS A 20 -13.58 -4.52 -0.74
C HIS A 20 -13.62 -5.23 -2.10
N ALA A 21 -13.36 -6.55 -2.15
CA ALA A 21 -13.25 -7.28 -3.42
C ALA A 21 -14.49 -7.16 -4.30
N ALA A 22 -15.68 -7.20 -3.73
CA ALA A 22 -16.94 -7.06 -4.47
C ALA A 22 -17.08 -5.66 -5.06
N ASP A 23 -16.83 -4.62 -4.27
CA ASP A 23 -16.92 -3.22 -4.71
C ASP A 23 -15.86 -2.93 -5.79
N ILE A 24 -14.65 -3.47 -5.64
CA ILE A 24 -13.59 -3.36 -6.64
C ILE A 24 -14.00 -4.03 -7.94
N ALA A 25 -14.57 -5.23 -7.88
CA ALA A 25 -15.03 -5.96 -9.06
C ALA A 25 -16.15 -5.21 -9.79
N GLU A 26 -17.01 -4.50 -9.05
CA GLU A 26 -18.04 -3.64 -9.65
C GLU A 26 -17.43 -2.38 -10.27
N LEU A 27 -16.49 -1.74 -9.59
CA LEU A 27 -15.92 -0.46 -9.98
C LEU A 27 -14.97 -0.56 -11.19
N ILE A 28 -14.11 -1.59 -11.22
CA ILE A 28 -13.03 -1.72 -12.21
C ILE A 28 -13.57 -1.86 -13.64
N ALA A 29 -12.90 -1.24 -14.60
CA ALA A 29 -13.24 -1.36 -16.00
C ALA A 29 -13.08 -2.81 -16.53
N PRO A 30 -13.86 -3.21 -17.55
CA PRO A 30 -13.58 -4.46 -18.28
C PRO A 30 -12.14 -4.48 -18.80
N GLN A 31 -11.48 -5.65 -18.71
CA GLN A 31 -10.07 -5.84 -19.04
C GLN A 31 -9.10 -5.00 -18.20
N GLY A 32 -9.54 -4.51 -17.06
CA GLY A 32 -8.74 -3.77 -16.11
C GLY A 32 -7.68 -4.63 -15.42
N ARG A 33 -6.80 -3.98 -14.66
CA ARG A 33 -5.75 -4.64 -13.88
C ARG A 33 -5.94 -4.32 -12.40
N PHE A 34 -6.00 -5.37 -11.61
CA PHE A 34 -6.14 -5.28 -10.16
C PHE A 34 -4.87 -5.82 -9.50
N ALA A 35 -4.19 -4.98 -8.73
CA ALA A 35 -3.03 -5.38 -7.93
C ALA A 35 -3.35 -5.30 -6.45
N LEU A 36 -2.81 -6.25 -5.66
CA LEU A 36 -2.96 -6.29 -4.21
C LEU A 36 -1.64 -6.69 -3.54
N ILE A 37 -1.43 -6.13 -2.34
CA ILE A 37 -0.21 -6.35 -1.53
C ILE A 37 -0.50 -6.94 -0.15
N ASP A 38 -1.76 -6.98 0.27
CA ASP A 38 -2.18 -7.61 1.52
C ASP A 38 -2.48 -9.10 1.32
N ASP A 39 -2.62 -9.82 2.43
CA ASP A 39 -2.82 -11.27 2.48
C ASP A 39 -4.27 -11.60 2.89
N PRO A 40 -5.26 -11.47 1.99
CA PRO A 40 -6.64 -11.81 2.30
C PRO A 40 -6.76 -13.31 2.61
N LYS A 41 -7.46 -13.66 3.69
CA LYS A 41 -7.69 -15.07 4.06
C LYS A 41 -8.53 -15.81 3.03
N VAL A 42 -9.46 -15.09 2.41
CA VAL A 42 -10.33 -15.59 1.35
C VAL A 42 -10.42 -14.52 0.27
N PHE A 43 -10.16 -14.93 -0.97
CA PHE A 43 -10.25 -14.03 -2.12
C PHE A 43 -10.91 -14.75 -3.29
N ASP A 44 -12.16 -14.36 -3.60
CA ASP A 44 -12.90 -14.93 -4.73
C ASP A 44 -12.56 -14.23 -6.04
N ILE A 45 -11.68 -14.84 -6.81
CA ILE A 45 -11.27 -14.34 -8.13
C ILE A 45 -12.40 -14.39 -9.16
N MET A 46 -13.45 -15.18 -8.93
CA MET A 46 -14.56 -15.32 -9.86
C MET A 46 -15.41 -14.05 -9.97
N LEU A 47 -15.36 -13.17 -8.96
CA LEU A 47 -15.97 -11.85 -9.02
C LEU A 47 -15.46 -11.03 -10.23
N PHE A 48 -14.21 -11.23 -10.62
CA PHE A 48 -13.52 -10.48 -11.67
C PHE A 48 -13.65 -11.10 -13.06
N LYS A 49 -14.12 -12.35 -13.15
CA LYS A 49 -14.15 -13.12 -14.40
C LYS A 49 -14.99 -12.46 -15.49
N ARG A 50 -16.17 -11.93 -15.17
CA ARG A 50 -17.09 -11.34 -16.15
C ARG A 50 -16.48 -10.15 -16.91
N LYS A 51 -15.56 -9.43 -16.26
CA LYS A 51 -14.86 -8.29 -16.84
C LYS A 51 -13.48 -8.63 -17.39
N ALA A 52 -13.08 -9.91 -17.36
CA ALA A 52 -11.76 -10.37 -17.79
C ALA A 52 -10.61 -9.58 -17.14
N VAL A 53 -10.73 -9.28 -15.84
CA VAL A 53 -9.72 -8.50 -15.09
C VAL A 53 -8.49 -9.36 -14.85
N SER A 54 -7.30 -8.79 -15.06
CA SER A 54 -6.03 -9.41 -14.66
C SER A 54 -5.75 -9.11 -13.19
N ILE A 55 -5.37 -10.14 -12.41
CA ILE A 55 -5.03 -10.01 -11.00
C ILE A 55 -3.52 -10.17 -10.83
N HIS A 56 -2.91 -9.25 -10.10
CA HIS A 56 -1.48 -9.20 -9.85
C HIS A 56 -1.23 -9.19 -8.33
N HIS A 57 -0.48 -10.19 -7.86
CA HIS A 57 0.01 -10.21 -6.49
C HIS A 57 1.37 -9.54 -6.43
N GLU A 58 1.56 -8.70 -5.42
CA GLU A 58 2.84 -8.08 -5.11
C GLU A 58 3.29 -8.50 -3.71
N LEU A 59 4.47 -9.09 -3.64
CA LEU A 59 5.17 -9.39 -2.39
C LEU A 59 6.58 -8.81 -2.46
N MET A 60 6.84 -7.81 -1.64
CA MET A 60 8.14 -7.10 -1.63
C MET A 60 9.35 -8.03 -1.43
N PHE A 61 9.15 -9.17 -0.77
CA PHE A 61 10.22 -10.13 -0.46
C PHE A 61 10.43 -11.20 -1.52
N THR A 62 9.62 -11.26 -2.59
CA THR A 62 9.74 -12.30 -3.64
C THR A 62 11.16 -12.35 -4.19
N ARG A 63 11.75 -11.20 -4.52
CA ARG A 63 13.09 -11.11 -5.10
C ARG A 63 14.15 -11.71 -4.17
N SER A 64 14.12 -11.37 -2.89
CA SER A 64 15.09 -11.86 -1.90
C SER A 64 14.84 -13.32 -1.49
N ILE A 65 13.57 -13.75 -1.37
CA ILE A 65 13.24 -15.15 -1.00
C ILE A 65 13.68 -16.12 -2.08
N TYR A 66 13.48 -15.78 -3.33
CA TYR A 66 13.76 -16.68 -4.46
C TYR A 66 15.08 -16.39 -5.18
N GLY A 67 15.83 -15.37 -4.75
CA GLY A 67 17.11 -15.00 -5.37
C GLY A 67 16.96 -14.68 -6.85
N THR A 68 15.94 -13.91 -7.22
CA THR A 68 15.66 -13.61 -8.64
C THR A 68 16.78 -12.79 -9.28
N PRO A 69 16.97 -12.85 -10.61
CA PRO A 69 18.04 -12.09 -11.29
C PRO A 69 17.97 -10.57 -11.06
N ASP A 70 16.80 -10.05 -10.76
CA ASP A 70 16.53 -8.64 -10.49
C ASP A 70 16.50 -8.29 -8.98
N MET A 71 17.11 -9.10 -8.12
CA MET A 71 17.10 -8.92 -6.67
C MET A 71 17.58 -7.52 -6.23
N ASN A 72 18.48 -6.91 -6.97
CA ASN A 72 19.04 -5.59 -6.66
C ASN A 72 18.09 -4.42 -7.01
N GLU A 73 16.99 -4.66 -7.73
CA GLU A 73 16.08 -3.57 -8.15
C GLU A 73 15.42 -2.88 -6.97
N GLN A 74 15.15 -3.59 -5.88
CA GLN A 74 14.57 -2.98 -4.68
C GLN A 74 15.48 -1.90 -4.08
N GLY A 75 16.79 -2.16 -4.00
CA GLY A 75 17.77 -1.16 -3.57
C GLY A 75 17.79 0.06 -4.49
N LYS A 76 17.83 -0.16 -5.81
CA LYS A 76 17.80 0.94 -6.79
C LYS A 76 16.54 1.80 -6.70
N ILE A 77 15.37 1.17 -6.44
CA ILE A 77 14.11 1.90 -6.23
C ILE A 77 14.20 2.78 -4.99
N LEU A 78 14.75 2.26 -3.88
CA LEU A 78 14.91 3.02 -2.63
C LEU A 78 15.89 4.18 -2.80
N ASP A 79 16.99 3.98 -3.50
CA ASP A 79 17.97 5.03 -3.80
C ASP A 79 17.34 6.13 -4.67
N ALA A 80 16.59 5.75 -5.71
CA ALA A 80 15.87 6.70 -6.55
C ALA A 80 14.81 7.50 -5.77
N MET A 81 14.11 6.84 -4.83
CA MET A 81 13.15 7.52 -3.95
C MET A 81 13.84 8.52 -3.02
N ALA A 82 15.00 8.17 -2.45
CA ALA A 82 15.77 9.08 -1.60
C ALA A 82 16.14 10.36 -2.37
N VAL A 83 16.64 10.23 -3.60
CA VAL A 83 16.96 11.38 -4.47
C VAL A 83 15.73 12.23 -4.73
N LEU A 84 14.56 11.64 -5.01
CA LEU A 84 13.32 12.38 -5.24
C LEU A 84 12.85 13.16 -4.01
N VAL A 85 13.08 12.62 -2.82
CA VAL A 85 12.79 13.32 -1.56
C VAL A 85 13.77 14.46 -1.33
N ASP A 86 15.07 14.23 -1.52
CA ASP A 86 16.11 15.25 -1.35
C ASP A 86 15.95 16.42 -2.33
N ASP A 87 15.52 16.11 -3.56
CA ASP A 87 15.20 17.13 -4.59
C ASP A 87 13.87 17.86 -4.32
N GLY A 88 13.13 17.51 -3.27
CA GLY A 88 11.82 18.09 -2.95
C GLY A 88 10.71 17.72 -3.94
N LYS A 89 10.92 16.76 -4.83
CA LYS A 89 9.92 16.27 -5.80
C LYS A 89 8.85 15.40 -5.15
N ILE A 90 9.19 14.72 -4.05
CA ILE A 90 8.26 13.95 -3.23
C ILE A 90 8.30 14.51 -1.81
N ARG A 91 7.11 14.82 -1.28
CA ARG A 91 6.97 15.27 0.10
C ARG A 91 6.96 14.09 1.06
N THR A 92 7.64 14.25 2.20
CA THR A 92 7.54 13.28 3.30
C THR A 92 6.10 13.16 3.79
N THR A 93 5.72 11.96 4.20
CA THR A 93 4.44 11.68 4.86
C THR A 93 4.50 11.84 6.38
N LEU A 94 5.60 12.35 6.93
CA LEU A 94 5.76 12.63 8.33
C LEU A 94 4.78 13.73 8.78
N THR A 95 3.90 13.39 9.73
CA THR A 95 2.90 14.33 10.27
C THR A 95 3.08 14.61 11.74
N ARG A 96 3.79 13.76 12.48
CA ARG A 96 3.99 13.92 13.92
C ARG A 96 5.34 13.38 14.36
N LYS A 97 5.99 14.15 15.24
CA LYS A 97 7.17 13.72 15.98
C LYS A 97 6.88 13.72 17.46
N LEU A 98 7.33 12.71 18.18
CA LEU A 98 7.31 12.65 19.64
C LEU A 98 8.72 12.42 20.18
N SER A 99 9.00 12.98 21.34
CA SER A 99 10.26 12.82 22.04
C SER A 99 9.97 12.75 23.55
N PRO A 100 10.74 12.01 24.33
CA PRO A 100 11.76 11.05 23.90
C PRO A 100 11.16 9.69 23.50
N ILE A 101 11.98 8.79 22.97
CA ILE A 101 11.63 7.37 22.80
C ILE A 101 11.54 6.74 24.18
N ASN A 102 10.34 6.45 24.66
CA ASN A 102 10.08 5.77 25.92
C ASN A 102 8.79 4.95 25.85
N ALA A 103 8.57 4.11 26.85
CA ALA A 103 7.39 3.22 26.91
C ALA A 103 6.05 3.98 26.89
N ALA A 104 5.97 5.15 27.52
CA ALA A 104 4.75 5.94 27.56
C ALA A 104 4.41 6.50 26.18
N ASN A 105 5.38 7.09 25.49
CA ASN A 105 5.19 7.60 24.13
C ASN A 105 4.92 6.47 23.13
N LEU A 106 5.60 5.33 23.24
CA LEU A 106 5.31 4.15 22.42
C LEU A 106 3.88 3.67 22.60
N LYS A 107 3.40 3.54 23.84
CA LYS A 107 2.02 3.14 24.13
C LYS A 107 1.00 4.10 23.51
N THR A 108 1.27 5.41 23.57
CA THR A 108 0.42 6.43 22.96
C THR A 108 0.38 6.30 21.44
N VAL A 109 1.53 6.11 20.82
CA VAL A 109 1.64 5.95 19.34
C VAL A 109 0.96 4.67 18.87
N HIS A 110 1.14 3.54 19.58
CA HIS A 110 0.46 2.29 19.27
C HIS A 110 -1.06 2.45 19.28
N ALA A 111 -1.60 3.04 20.34
CA ALA A 111 -3.04 3.29 20.44
C ALA A 111 -3.56 4.18 19.31
N LEU A 112 -2.77 5.18 18.90
CA LEU A 112 -3.13 6.08 17.80
C LEU A 112 -3.15 5.36 16.45
N ILE A 113 -2.16 4.49 16.17
CA ILE A 113 -2.10 3.70 14.95
C ILE A 113 -3.23 2.65 14.91
N GLU A 114 -3.47 1.97 16.03
CA GLU A 114 -4.53 0.96 16.16
C GLU A 114 -5.94 1.55 16.00
N SER A 115 -6.12 2.83 16.29
CA SER A 115 -7.40 3.52 16.08
C SER A 115 -7.78 3.66 14.60
N SER A 116 -6.87 3.40 13.68
CA SER A 116 -7.03 3.60 12.22
C SER A 116 -7.41 5.04 11.81
N THR A 117 -7.24 6.02 12.70
CA THR A 117 -7.52 7.45 12.42
C THR A 117 -6.26 8.25 12.11
N SER A 118 -5.09 7.62 12.20
CA SER A 118 -3.81 8.28 11.96
C SER A 118 -3.60 8.57 10.48
N ILE A 119 -3.26 9.82 10.16
CA ILE A 119 -2.90 10.24 8.81
C ILE A 119 -1.40 10.51 8.78
N GLY A 120 -0.71 9.89 7.80
CA GLY A 120 0.74 10.02 7.63
C GLY A 120 1.54 9.19 8.61
N LYS A 121 2.82 9.54 8.78
CA LYS A 121 3.78 8.81 9.61
C LYS A 121 4.06 9.53 10.91
N ILE A 122 4.23 8.73 11.97
CA ILE A 122 4.62 9.20 13.30
C ILE A 122 6.04 8.71 13.56
N VAL A 123 6.93 9.60 13.97
CA VAL A 123 8.33 9.30 14.31
C VAL A 123 8.56 9.61 15.79
N LEU A 124 9.30 8.73 16.47
CA LEU A 124 9.84 9.00 17.78
C LEU A 124 11.33 9.27 17.66
N GLU A 125 11.85 10.27 18.39
CA GLU A 125 13.25 10.66 18.34
C GLU A 125 13.80 10.95 19.73
N GLY A 126 15.11 10.72 19.92
CA GLY A 126 15.80 10.91 21.19
C GLY A 126 15.51 9.82 22.24
N PHE A 127 16.49 9.62 23.13
CA PHE A 127 16.38 8.73 24.30
C PHE A 127 16.45 9.54 25.58
#